data_007751966769d7b58a8d08641fda925b
#
_entry.id   007751966769d7b58a8d08641fda925b
#
_cell.length_a   1.000
_cell.length_b   1.000
_cell.length_c   1.000
_cell.angle_alpha   90.00
_cell.angle_beta   90.00
_cell.angle_gamma   90.00
#
_symmetry.space_group_name_H-M   'P 1'
#
loop_
_entity.id
_entity.type
_entity.pdbx_description
1 polymer ?
#
loop_
_entity_poly.entity_id
_entity_poly.type
_entity_poly.pdbx_seq_one_letter_code
_entity_poly.pdbx_strand_id
1 'polypeptide(L)'
;MKHDDFSGLELRGKIAVLFSGAPIRFDNDRRAFYSSTREKLRVLAERGAVGAVFVNTPEDEARAPWSRGADNWQRSGMRLRGADGKGMHTFPELLASANVSTAAADLIFADGPQTAAALFQAAQAGTLTGFALPGT
;
A
#
# COMPACT_ATOMS: atom_id res chain seq x y z
N MET A 1 -21.65 -5.26 -4.29
CA MET A 1 -20.67 -6.27 -3.84
C MET A 1 -19.64 -5.54 -2.98
N LYS A 2 -19.49 -5.92 -1.72
CA LYS A 2 -18.51 -5.28 -0.82
C LYS A 2 -17.16 -5.92 -1.09
N HIS A 3 -16.22 -5.17 -1.67
CA HIS A 3 -14.85 -5.61 -1.88
C HIS A 3 -14.07 -5.34 -0.59
N ASP A 4 -13.34 -6.32 -0.10
CA ASP A 4 -12.49 -6.22 1.07
C ASP A 4 -11.21 -7.03 0.85
N ASP A 5 -10.12 -6.34 0.52
CA ASP A 5 -8.81 -6.94 0.26
C ASP A 5 -8.20 -7.60 1.52
N PHE A 6 -8.73 -7.28 2.70
CA PHE A 6 -8.25 -7.79 3.97
C PHE A 6 -9.15 -8.84 4.61
N SER A 7 -10.13 -9.36 3.85
CA SER A 7 -11.05 -10.37 4.36
C SER A 7 -10.30 -11.61 4.84
N GLY A 8 -10.52 -12.00 6.09
CA GLY A 8 -9.84 -13.14 6.71
C GLY A 8 -8.41 -12.87 7.20
N LEU A 9 -7.91 -11.62 7.11
CA LEU A 9 -6.59 -11.27 7.60
C LEU A 9 -6.67 -10.46 8.91
N GLU A 10 -5.82 -10.83 9.87
CA GLU A 10 -5.60 -10.03 11.09
C GLU A 10 -4.46 -9.05 10.86
N LEU A 11 -4.77 -7.76 10.93
CA LEU A 11 -3.80 -6.68 10.69
C LEU A 11 -3.27 -6.04 11.96
N ARG A 12 -3.87 -6.30 13.10
CA ARG A 12 -3.49 -5.69 14.38
C ARG A 12 -2.05 -5.99 14.72
N GLY A 13 -1.26 -4.94 14.93
CA GLY A 13 0.17 -5.04 15.23
C GLY A 13 1.05 -5.54 14.06
N LYS A 14 0.50 -5.57 12.84
CA LYS A 14 1.23 -6.02 11.64
C LYS A 14 1.61 -4.86 10.74
N ILE A 15 2.61 -5.08 9.90
CA ILE A 15 2.95 -4.22 8.77
C ILE A 15 2.22 -4.78 7.54
N ALA A 16 1.41 -3.96 6.89
CA ALA A 16 0.74 -4.34 5.66
C ALA A 16 1.61 -4.04 4.44
N VAL A 17 1.75 -5.02 3.55
CA VAL A 17 2.41 -4.84 2.25
C VAL A 17 1.33 -4.73 1.18
N LEU A 18 1.39 -3.68 0.36
CA LEU A 18 0.34 -3.30 -0.57
C LEU A 18 0.92 -2.95 -1.94
N PHE A 19 0.17 -3.21 -3.00
CA PHE A 19 0.41 -2.57 -4.30
C PHE A 19 -0.34 -1.24 -4.40
N SER A 20 0.19 -0.33 -5.22
CA SER A 20 -0.47 0.91 -5.58
C SER A 20 -1.72 0.64 -6.44
N GLY A 21 -2.55 1.66 -6.64
CA GLY A 21 -3.73 1.56 -7.50
C GLY A 21 -4.96 0.97 -6.82
N ALA A 22 -5.94 0.57 -7.63
CA ALA A 22 -7.18 -0.06 -7.23
C ALA A 22 -7.63 -1.06 -8.30
N PRO A 23 -8.50 -2.04 -7.96
CA PRO A 23 -8.93 -3.08 -8.88
C PRO A 23 -9.44 -2.53 -10.22
N ILE A 24 -9.00 -3.12 -11.32
CA ILE A 24 -9.34 -2.68 -12.67
C ILE A 24 -10.85 -2.73 -12.97
N ARG A 25 -11.58 -3.60 -12.27
CA ARG A 25 -13.04 -3.74 -12.39
C ARG A 25 -13.85 -2.57 -11.83
N PHE A 26 -13.20 -1.64 -11.10
CA PHE A 26 -13.87 -0.46 -10.59
C PHE A 26 -13.99 0.59 -11.71
N ASP A 27 -15.08 1.35 -11.69
CA ASP A 27 -15.22 2.55 -12.53
C ASP A 27 -14.15 3.61 -12.15
N ASN A 28 -14.00 4.62 -13.00
CA ASN A 28 -12.94 5.62 -12.84
C ASN A 28 -13.01 6.37 -11.50
N ASP A 29 -14.19 6.71 -11.04
CA ASP A 29 -14.38 7.47 -9.80
C ASP A 29 -13.98 6.63 -8.58
N ARG A 30 -14.43 5.37 -8.54
CA ARG A 30 -14.02 4.44 -7.50
C ARG A 30 -12.53 4.14 -7.55
N ARG A 31 -11.96 3.98 -8.75
CA ARG A 31 -10.52 3.78 -8.90
C ARG A 31 -9.74 4.99 -8.37
N ALA A 32 -10.14 6.21 -8.71
CA ALA A 32 -9.51 7.43 -8.21
C ALA A 32 -9.53 7.49 -6.68
N PHE A 33 -10.69 7.21 -6.06
CA PHE A 33 -10.83 7.22 -4.61
C PHE A 33 -10.00 6.13 -3.93
N TYR A 34 -10.15 4.86 -4.33
CA TYR A 34 -9.48 3.74 -3.69
C TYR A 34 -7.99 3.60 -4.03
N SER A 35 -7.50 4.27 -5.09
CA SER A 35 -6.06 4.38 -5.36
C SER A 35 -5.34 5.34 -4.41
N SER A 36 -6.08 6.17 -3.68
CA SER A 36 -5.50 7.15 -2.77
C SER A 36 -4.70 6.47 -1.65
N THR A 37 -3.41 6.79 -1.54
CA THR A 37 -2.56 6.34 -0.43
C THR A 37 -3.16 6.71 0.92
N ARG A 38 -3.73 7.91 1.02
CA ARG A 38 -4.39 8.38 2.25
C ARG A 38 -5.53 7.46 2.67
N GLU A 39 -6.38 7.05 1.72
CA GLU A 39 -7.50 6.16 2.01
C GLU A 39 -7.02 4.77 2.43
N LYS A 40 -5.98 4.25 1.79
CA LYS A 40 -5.35 2.99 2.18
C LYS A 40 -4.79 3.06 3.61
N LEU A 41 -4.03 4.12 3.94
CA LEU A 41 -3.48 4.31 5.29
C LEU A 41 -4.58 4.45 6.34
N ARG A 42 -5.69 5.14 6.03
CA ARG A 42 -6.84 5.25 6.93
C ARG A 42 -7.41 3.86 7.26
N VAL A 43 -7.65 3.05 6.25
CA VAL A 43 -8.20 1.69 6.44
C VAL A 43 -7.24 0.81 7.25
N LEU A 44 -5.94 0.91 7.01
CA LEU A 44 -4.92 0.16 7.77
C LEU A 44 -4.90 0.57 9.24
N ALA A 45 -4.91 1.89 9.52
CA ALA A 45 -4.95 2.41 10.88
C ALA A 45 -6.21 1.93 11.64
N GLU A 46 -7.39 2.01 10.99
CA GLU A 46 -8.66 1.53 11.56
C GLU A 46 -8.66 0.03 11.86
N ARG A 47 -7.86 -0.75 11.13
CA ARG A 47 -7.68 -2.20 11.35
C ARG A 47 -6.54 -2.52 12.32
N GLY A 48 -5.88 -1.52 12.87
CA GLY A 48 -4.84 -1.67 13.88
C GLY A 48 -3.47 -2.07 13.34
N ALA A 49 -3.22 -1.92 12.03
CA ALA A 49 -1.88 -2.07 11.48
C ALA A 49 -0.93 -1.03 12.10
N VAL A 50 0.35 -1.39 12.24
CA VAL A 50 1.38 -0.50 12.79
C VAL A 50 2.31 0.05 11.73
N GLY A 51 2.18 -0.38 10.48
CA GLY A 51 2.97 0.13 9.37
C GLY A 51 2.41 -0.28 8.01
N ALA A 52 2.92 0.38 6.96
CA ALA A 52 2.56 0.12 5.58
C ALA A 52 3.78 0.15 4.67
N VAL A 53 3.89 -0.83 3.77
CA VAL A 53 4.88 -0.85 2.69
C VAL A 53 4.14 -0.89 1.36
N PHE A 54 4.37 0.11 0.52
CA PHE A 54 3.84 0.16 -0.83
C PHE A 54 4.91 -0.31 -1.81
N VAL A 55 4.63 -1.38 -2.52
CA VAL A 55 5.52 -1.95 -3.53
C VAL A 55 5.07 -1.43 -4.89
N ASN A 56 5.99 -0.81 -5.65
CA ASN A 56 5.73 -0.44 -7.02
C ASN A 56 5.57 -1.68 -7.89
N THR A 57 4.54 -1.68 -8.72
CA THR A 57 4.41 -2.67 -9.80
C THR A 57 5.34 -2.32 -10.97
N PRO A 58 5.61 -3.24 -11.91
CA PRO A 58 6.33 -2.92 -13.14
C PRO A 58 5.71 -1.77 -13.93
N GLU A 59 4.37 -1.66 -13.93
CA GLU A 59 3.65 -0.57 -14.56
C GLU A 59 3.90 0.78 -13.86
N ASP A 60 3.94 0.78 -12.52
CA ASP A 60 4.26 1.98 -11.74
C ASP A 60 5.68 2.46 -12.04
N GLU A 61 6.66 1.54 -12.09
CA GLU A 61 8.05 1.85 -12.43
C GLU A 61 8.19 2.42 -13.84
N ALA A 62 7.46 1.88 -14.82
CA ALA A 62 7.48 2.38 -16.19
C ALA A 62 6.90 3.81 -16.28
N ARG A 63 5.87 4.12 -15.50
CA ARG A 63 5.23 5.43 -15.47
C ARG A 63 6.02 6.46 -14.67
N ALA A 64 6.51 6.07 -13.52
CA ALA A 64 7.25 6.92 -12.59
C ALA A 64 8.28 6.08 -11.81
N PRO A 65 9.54 6.03 -12.27
CA PRO A 65 10.58 5.27 -11.60
C PRO A 65 10.71 5.63 -10.11
N TRP A 66 10.78 4.62 -9.27
CA TRP A 66 10.90 4.79 -7.82
C TRP A 66 12.07 5.70 -7.41
N SER A 67 13.18 5.64 -8.13
CA SER A 67 14.37 6.46 -7.86
C SER A 67 14.07 7.96 -7.83
N ARG A 68 13.12 8.44 -8.64
CA ARG A 68 12.71 9.85 -8.62
C ARG A 68 12.07 10.27 -7.29
N GLY A 69 11.39 9.35 -6.63
CA GLY A 69 10.78 9.58 -5.32
C GLY A 69 11.76 9.37 -4.16
N ALA A 70 12.66 8.40 -4.30
CA ALA A 70 13.61 8.02 -3.26
C ALA A 70 14.51 9.17 -2.82
N ASP A 71 14.98 10.01 -3.76
CA ASP A 71 15.81 11.15 -3.47
C ASP A 71 15.08 12.26 -2.66
N ASN A 72 13.77 12.17 -2.56
CA ASN A 72 12.95 13.17 -1.86
C ASN A 72 12.60 12.77 -0.41
N TRP A 73 13.17 11.71 0.12
CA TRP A 73 12.83 11.21 1.46
C TRP A 73 13.03 12.24 2.59
N GLN A 74 13.97 13.17 2.41
CA GLN A 74 14.24 14.24 3.37
C GLN A 74 13.27 15.43 3.27
N ARG A 75 12.44 15.50 2.23
CA ARG A 75 11.53 16.61 2.06
C ARG A 75 10.34 16.45 3.00
N SER A 76 10.10 17.48 3.80
CA SER A 76 8.92 17.54 4.66
C SER A 76 7.64 17.54 3.83
N GLY A 77 6.74 16.61 4.12
CA GLY A 77 5.40 16.61 3.55
C GLY A 77 4.55 17.75 4.13
N MET A 78 3.80 18.44 3.30
CA MET A 78 2.83 19.42 3.75
C MET A 78 1.47 18.79 3.96
N ARG A 79 0.75 19.25 5.00
CA ARG A 79 -0.61 18.85 5.29
C ARG A 79 -1.46 20.06 5.62
N LEU A 80 -2.74 19.98 5.32
CA LEU A 80 -3.68 20.98 5.80
C LEU A 80 -3.73 20.94 7.33
N ARG A 81 -3.80 22.12 7.93
CA ARG A 81 -3.93 22.27 9.38
C ARG A 81 -5.41 22.24 9.78
N GLY A 82 -5.76 21.37 10.70
CA GLY A 82 -7.08 21.30 11.27
C GLY A 82 -7.35 22.46 12.26
N ALA A 83 -8.59 22.61 12.68
CA ALA A 83 -8.97 23.60 13.68
C ALA A 83 -8.29 23.39 15.05
N ASP A 84 -7.90 22.15 15.35
CA ASP A 84 -7.14 21.74 16.54
C ASP A 84 -5.63 22.05 16.44
N GLY A 85 -5.20 22.64 15.34
CA GLY A 85 -3.80 22.98 15.08
C GLY A 85 -2.93 21.82 14.60
N LYS A 86 -3.47 20.60 14.48
CA LYS A 86 -2.77 19.42 14.01
C LYS A 86 -2.90 19.24 12.49
N GLY A 87 -2.04 18.43 11.90
CA GLY A 87 -2.16 18.05 10.50
C GLY A 87 -3.40 17.20 10.27
N MET A 88 -4.20 17.53 9.25
CA MET A 88 -5.32 16.68 8.85
C MET A 88 -4.84 15.39 8.21
N HIS A 89 -5.63 14.32 8.38
CA HIS A 89 -5.33 12.99 7.82
C HIS A 89 -3.96 12.45 8.22
N THR A 90 -3.59 12.65 9.47
CA THR A 90 -2.47 11.96 10.10
C THR A 90 -2.97 10.67 10.75
N PHE A 91 -2.15 9.63 10.70
CA PHE A 91 -2.45 8.32 11.26
C PHE A 91 -1.32 7.94 12.23
N PRO A 92 -1.34 8.48 13.47
CA PRO A 92 -0.26 8.28 14.43
C PRO A 92 -0.11 6.82 14.87
N GLU A 93 -1.11 5.99 14.62
CA GLU A 93 -1.10 4.54 14.85
C GLU A 93 -0.11 3.82 13.91
N LEU A 94 0.11 4.38 12.72
CA LEU A 94 1.07 3.87 11.76
C LEU A 94 2.45 4.44 12.05
N LEU A 95 3.31 3.64 12.66
CA LEU A 95 4.66 4.04 13.08
C LEU A 95 5.59 4.29 11.91
N ALA A 96 5.37 3.59 10.79
CA ALA A 96 6.15 3.74 9.57
C ALA A 96 5.31 3.52 8.30
N SER A 97 5.68 4.25 7.26
CA SER A 97 5.17 4.01 5.90
C SER A 97 6.32 4.18 4.92
N ALA A 98 6.48 3.23 4.01
CA ALA A 98 7.56 3.25 3.02
C ALA A 98 7.02 2.92 1.62
N ASN A 99 7.68 3.48 0.60
CA ASN A 99 7.53 3.06 -0.78
C ASN A 99 8.81 2.36 -1.22
N VAL A 100 8.68 1.21 -1.83
CA VAL A 100 9.81 0.41 -2.32
C VAL A 100 9.67 0.14 -3.82
N SER A 101 10.80 -0.07 -4.47
CA SER A 101 10.85 -0.38 -5.90
C SER A 101 10.31 -1.77 -6.20
N THR A 102 9.99 -2.03 -7.46
CA THR A 102 9.66 -3.37 -7.95
C THR A 102 10.77 -4.38 -7.64
N ALA A 103 12.04 -3.96 -7.72
CA ALA A 103 13.18 -4.84 -7.41
C ALA A 103 13.21 -5.33 -5.95
N ALA A 104 12.60 -4.61 -5.02
CA ALA A 104 12.51 -5.03 -3.63
C ALA A 104 11.43 -6.12 -3.40
N ALA A 105 10.53 -6.33 -4.37
CA ALA A 105 9.43 -7.27 -4.22
C ALA A 105 9.91 -8.71 -4.03
N ASP A 106 10.94 -9.14 -4.77
CA ASP A 106 11.48 -10.50 -4.65
C ASP A 106 12.04 -10.76 -3.25
N LEU A 107 12.63 -9.76 -2.61
CA LEU A 107 13.12 -9.88 -1.24
C LEU A 107 11.96 -9.92 -0.22
N ILE A 108 10.94 -9.09 -0.41
CA ILE A 108 9.78 -9.03 0.49
C ILE A 108 8.97 -10.32 0.44
N PHE A 109 8.82 -10.90 -0.75
CA PHE A 109 7.99 -12.09 -0.96
C PHE A 109 8.79 -13.40 -1.02
N ALA A 110 10.10 -13.40 -0.73
CA ALA A 110 10.99 -14.56 -0.83
C ALA A 110 10.47 -15.79 -0.09
N ASP A 111 9.96 -15.59 1.13
CA ASP A 111 9.42 -16.67 1.99
C ASP A 111 7.90 -16.78 1.92
N GLY A 112 7.28 -16.06 0.99
CA GLY A 112 5.82 -16.03 0.81
C GLY A 112 5.31 -17.23 0.01
N PRO A 113 3.98 -17.45 0.02
CA PRO A 113 3.36 -18.54 -0.75
C PRO A 113 3.37 -18.30 -2.27
N GLN A 114 3.70 -17.10 -2.72
CA GLN A 114 3.70 -16.71 -4.12
C GLN A 114 4.91 -15.82 -4.42
N THR A 115 5.44 -15.93 -5.63
CA THR A 115 6.53 -15.06 -6.11
C THR A 115 6.00 -13.65 -6.42
N ALA A 116 6.87 -12.65 -6.39
CA ALA A 116 6.54 -11.28 -6.78
C ALA A 116 5.93 -11.22 -8.20
N ALA A 117 6.49 -11.95 -9.15
CA ALA A 117 5.97 -12.00 -10.52
C ALA A 117 4.53 -12.53 -10.58
N ALA A 118 4.21 -13.60 -9.85
CA ALA A 118 2.85 -14.15 -9.78
C ALA A 118 1.88 -13.14 -9.14
N LEU A 119 2.32 -12.43 -8.11
CA LEU A 119 1.51 -11.40 -7.46
C LEU A 119 1.23 -10.21 -8.38
N PHE A 120 2.21 -9.76 -9.17
CA PHE A 120 2.00 -8.70 -10.16
C PHE A 120 1.00 -9.13 -11.25
N GLN A 121 1.11 -10.36 -11.74
CA GLN A 121 0.14 -10.91 -12.70
C GLN A 121 -1.27 -10.99 -12.11
N ALA A 122 -1.41 -11.47 -10.87
CA ALA A 122 -2.68 -11.54 -10.19
C ALA A 122 -3.30 -10.13 -9.97
N ALA A 123 -2.47 -9.14 -9.64
CA ALA A 123 -2.92 -7.75 -9.50
C ALA A 123 -3.45 -7.19 -10.83
N GLN A 124 -2.74 -7.40 -11.94
CA GLN A 124 -3.17 -7.01 -13.28
C GLN A 124 -4.46 -7.73 -13.71
N ALA A 125 -4.58 -9.02 -13.39
CA ALA A 125 -5.79 -9.81 -13.68
C ALA A 125 -6.98 -9.47 -12.75
N GLY A 126 -6.76 -8.71 -11.66
CA GLY A 126 -7.78 -8.41 -10.66
C GLY A 126 -8.17 -9.63 -9.80
N THR A 127 -7.30 -10.62 -9.71
CA THR A 127 -7.48 -11.87 -8.95
C THR A 127 -6.61 -11.94 -7.69
N LEU A 128 -5.90 -10.85 -7.38
CA LEU A 128 -5.06 -10.78 -6.18
C LEU A 128 -5.91 -11.00 -4.93
N THR A 129 -5.43 -11.90 -4.08
CA THR A 129 -5.99 -12.17 -2.75
C THR A 129 -4.93 -11.93 -1.69
N GLY A 130 -5.33 -11.38 -0.55
CA GLY A 130 -4.43 -11.15 0.57
C GLY A 130 -4.02 -12.46 1.25
N PHE A 131 -2.81 -12.48 1.80
CA PHE A 131 -2.28 -13.59 2.60
C PHE A 131 -1.32 -13.06 3.67
N ALA A 132 -1.04 -13.87 4.67
CA ALA A 132 -0.04 -13.55 5.68
C ALA A 132 1.35 -13.95 5.16
N LEU A 133 2.31 -13.02 5.24
CA LEU A 133 3.72 -13.36 5.07
C LEU A 133 4.24 -14.03 6.35
N PRO A 134 5.10 -15.05 6.26
CA PRO A 134 5.77 -15.57 7.43
C PRO A 134 6.55 -14.43 8.09
N GLY A 135 6.24 -14.19 9.36
CA GLY A 135 6.94 -13.17 10.15
C GLY A 135 8.25 -13.73 10.68
N THR A 136 9.28 -12.96 10.64
CA THR A 136 10.46 -13.13 11.49
C THR A 136 10.22 -12.47 12.84
#